data_a643ebeae8ddeb7eb965e3a2296be6a1
#
_entry.id   a643ebeae8ddeb7eb965e3a2296be6a1
#
_cell.length_a   1.000
_cell.length_b   1.000
_cell.length_c   1.000
_cell.angle_alpha   90.00
_cell.angle_beta   90.00
_cell.angle_gamma   90.00
#
_symmetry.space_group_name_H-M   'P 1'
#
loop_
_entity.id
_entity.type
_entity.pdbx_description
1 polymer ?
#
loop_
_entity_poly.entity_id
_entity_poly.type
_entity_poly.pdbx_seq_one_letter_code
_entity_poly.pdbx_strand_id
1 'polypeptide(L)'
;MKKNKFLRSFNNAANGLVQVFKTERNMKFHFLVAGLVMVFGLMFNLNKQEFVQLMTAIVFVLFAEMINTAMEYLVDATVKDFNPLVKIVKDVAAGAVLLSAFYACIVGYLIFYDKLVPAGKNFLGGIHQNPIHLTVIAIGLTVLLIIALKSKYSKERGSYFQGGVISGHSAISFLMATIILFNANSALVITLGFILAMLVAESRIEGKIHKPMDTIYGGLLGIIIGIFIFLIFG
;
A
#
# COMPACT_ATOMS: atom_id res chain seq x y z
N MET A 1 -8.84 8.86 -49.53
CA MET A 1 -7.96 7.89 -48.82
C MET A 1 -8.67 7.33 -47.58
N LYS A 2 -9.02 6.03 -47.58
CA LYS A 2 -9.59 5.38 -46.36
C LYS A 2 -8.49 5.32 -45.32
N LYS A 3 -8.54 6.22 -44.30
CA LYS A 3 -7.66 6.11 -43.13
C LYS A 3 -7.79 4.71 -42.54
N ASN A 4 -6.67 4.00 -42.40
CA ASN A 4 -6.62 2.64 -41.92
C ASN A 4 -7.31 2.57 -40.54
N LYS A 5 -8.37 1.77 -40.39
CA LYS A 5 -9.16 1.67 -39.14
C LYS A 5 -8.28 1.37 -37.92
N PHE A 6 -7.26 0.54 -38.12
CA PHE A 6 -6.28 0.19 -37.11
C PHE A 6 -5.49 1.41 -36.59
N LEU A 7 -4.94 2.24 -37.49
CA LEU A 7 -4.21 3.45 -37.12
C LEU A 7 -5.10 4.44 -36.35
N ARG A 8 -6.40 4.53 -36.72
CA ARG A 8 -7.33 5.39 -36.00
C ARG A 8 -7.61 4.88 -34.59
N SER A 9 -7.78 3.56 -34.42
CA SER A 9 -7.98 2.96 -33.08
C SER A 9 -6.76 3.13 -32.19
N PHE A 10 -5.57 2.95 -32.74
CA PHE A 10 -4.31 3.17 -32.03
C PHE A 10 -4.16 4.65 -31.59
N ASN A 11 -4.44 5.59 -32.50
CA ASN A 11 -4.41 7.02 -32.17
C ASN A 11 -5.41 7.38 -31.09
N ASN A 12 -6.63 6.80 -31.11
CA ASN A 12 -7.62 7.03 -30.07
C ASN A 12 -7.15 6.50 -28.70
N ALA A 13 -6.52 5.33 -28.67
CA ALA A 13 -5.94 4.77 -27.42
C ALA A 13 -4.81 5.66 -26.89
N ALA A 14 -3.89 6.10 -27.76
CA ALA A 14 -2.82 7.00 -27.40
C ALA A 14 -3.36 8.36 -26.88
N ASN A 15 -4.40 8.90 -27.52
CA ASN A 15 -5.05 10.13 -27.07
C ASN A 15 -5.69 9.96 -25.69
N GLY A 16 -6.29 8.81 -25.39
CA GLY A 16 -6.84 8.50 -24.07
C GLY A 16 -5.76 8.54 -22.98
N LEU A 17 -4.62 7.88 -23.21
CA LEU A 17 -3.46 7.91 -22.30
C LEU A 17 -2.96 9.35 -22.06
N VAL A 18 -2.77 10.10 -23.15
CA VAL A 18 -2.29 11.49 -23.07
C VAL A 18 -3.29 12.38 -22.34
N GLN A 19 -4.59 12.15 -22.54
CA GLN A 19 -5.65 12.92 -21.86
C GLN A 19 -5.57 12.70 -20.37
N VAL A 20 -5.58 11.45 -19.88
CA VAL A 20 -5.50 11.12 -18.46
C VAL A 20 -4.20 11.66 -17.84
N PHE A 21 -3.08 11.51 -18.54
CA PHE A 21 -1.80 12.08 -18.08
C PHE A 21 -1.84 13.62 -17.92
N LYS A 22 -2.57 14.33 -18.82
CA LYS A 22 -2.66 15.79 -18.75
C LYS A 22 -3.59 16.26 -17.63
N THR A 23 -4.71 15.60 -17.44
CA THR A 23 -5.78 16.03 -16.52
C THR A 23 -5.52 15.54 -15.08
N GLU A 24 -5.07 14.29 -14.92
CA GLU A 24 -5.01 13.65 -13.60
C GLU A 24 -3.68 13.87 -12.90
N ARG A 25 -3.73 14.43 -11.70
CA ARG A 25 -2.54 14.64 -10.86
C ARG A 25 -1.92 13.31 -10.41
N ASN A 26 -2.77 12.34 -10.06
CA ASN A 26 -2.33 11.02 -9.61
C ASN A 26 -1.60 10.27 -10.74
N MET A 27 -2.12 10.33 -11.97
CA MET A 27 -1.45 9.72 -13.12
C MET A 27 -0.04 10.29 -13.33
N LYS A 28 0.15 11.62 -13.22
CA LYS A 28 1.49 12.25 -13.31
C LYS A 28 2.43 11.72 -12.24
N PHE A 29 1.92 11.57 -11.02
CA PHE A 29 2.69 11.01 -9.90
C PHE A 29 3.08 9.56 -10.17
N HIS A 30 2.14 8.72 -10.61
CA HIS A 30 2.41 7.32 -10.94
C HIS A 30 3.41 7.17 -12.08
N PHE A 31 3.36 8.00 -13.11
CA PHE A 31 4.34 8.02 -14.20
C PHE A 31 5.73 8.41 -13.71
N LEU A 32 5.84 9.43 -12.84
CA LEU A 32 7.11 9.82 -12.24
C LEU A 32 7.72 8.67 -11.44
N VAL A 33 6.93 8.06 -10.54
CA VAL A 33 7.38 6.92 -9.73
C VAL A 33 7.77 5.74 -10.61
N ALA A 34 6.98 5.41 -11.62
CA ALA A 34 7.29 4.35 -12.58
C ALA A 34 8.62 4.60 -13.29
N GLY A 35 8.87 5.84 -13.74
CA GLY A 35 10.14 6.22 -14.35
C GLY A 35 11.32 6.05 -13.41
N LEU A 36 11.20 6.51 -12.17
CA LEU A 36 12.25 6.35 -11.16
C LEU A 36 12.52 4.87 -10.87
N VAL A 37 11.48 4.07 -10.66
CA VAL A 37 11.60 2.63 -10.38
C VAL A 37 12.21 1.87 -11.56
N MET A 38 11.91 2.24 -12.81
CA MET A 38 12.56 1.66 -13.99
C MET A 38 14.06 1.98 -14.03
N VAL A 39 14.43 3.23 -13.72
CA VAL A 39 15.87 3.62 -13.65
C VAL A 39 16.56 2.82 -12.54
N PHE A 40 15.96 2.68 -11.37
CA PHE A 40 16.47 1.82 -10.30
C PHE A 40 16.61 0.37 -10.77
N GLY A 41 15.62 -0.16 -11.48
CA GLY A 41 15.69 -1.50 -12.05
C GLY A 41 16.89 -1.73 -12.96
N LEU A 42 17.25 -0.73 -13.78
CA LEU A 42 18.44 -0.79 -14.61
C LEU A 42 19.74 -0.78 -13.77
N MET A 43 19.78 0.02 -12.71
CA MET A 43 20.96 0.09 -11.82
C MET A 43 21.24 -1.22 -11.07
N PHE A 44 20.19 -1.97 -10.71
CA PHE A 44 20.32 -3.18 -9.92
C PHE A 44 20.32 -4.48 -10.72
N ASN A 45 20.41 -4.42 -12.04
CA ASN A 45 20.54 -5.57 -12.93
C ASN A 45 19.51 -6.66 -12.63
N LEU A 46 18.22 -6.33 -12.78
CA LEU A 46 17.11 -7.22 -12.50
C LEU A 46 17.17 -8.46 -13.42
N ASN A 47 16.90 -9.62 -12.86
CA ASN A 47 16.71 -10.81 -13.66
C ASN A 47 15.37 -10.75 -14.44
N LYS A 48 15.18 -11.67 -15.40
CA LYS A 48 14.01 -11.64 -16.28
C LYS A 48 12.68 -11.71 -15.52
N GLN A 49 12.60 -12.50 -14.44
CA GLN A 49 11.37 -12.66 -13.66
C GLN A 49 11.08 -11.38 -12.85
N GLU A 50 12.08 -10.85 -12.17
CA GLU A 50 12.00 -9.58 -11.43
C GLU A 50 11.56 -8.43 -12.34
N PHE A 51 12.15 -8.35 -13.55
CA PHE A 51 11.78 -7.35 -14.53
C PHE A 51 10.32 -7.46 -14.97
N VAL A 52 9.85 -8.68 -15.29
CA VAL A 52 8.45 -8.91 -15.67
C VAL A 52 7.51 -8.56 -14.52
N GLN A 53 7.82 -8.96 -13.28
CA GLN A 53 7.01 -8.62 -12.11
C GLN A 53 6.94 -7.11 -11.88
N LEU A 54 8.06 -6.40 -11.99
CA LEU A 54 8.13 -4.96 -11.85
C LEU A 54 7.27 -4.26 -12.90
N MET A 55 7.43 -4.65 -14.18
CA MET A 55 6.64 -4.11 -15.28
C MET A 55 5.15 -4.39 -15.11
N THR A 56 4.79 -5.59 -14.64
CA THR A 56 3.40 -5.95 -14.36
C THR A 56 2.81 -5.04 -13.28
N ALA A 57 3.54 -4.80 -12.19
CA ALA A 57 3.10 -3.92 -11.12
C ALA A 57 2.89 -2.48 -11.62
N ILE A 58 3.83 -1.94 -12.39
CA ILE A 58 3.73 -0.60 -12.99
C ILE A 58 2.49 -0.50 -13.89
N VAL A 59 2.36 -1.44 -14.84
CA VAL A 59 1.23 -1.44 -15.78
C VAL A 59 -0.10 -1.57 -15.04
N PHE A 60 -0.16 -2.38 -13.98
CA PHE A 60 -1.38 -2.59 -13.21
C PHE A 60 -1.83 -1.33 -12.46
N VAL A 61 -0.90 -0.55 -11.89
CA VAL A 61 -1.22 0.75 -11.26
C VAL A 61 -1.73 1.75 -12.30
N LEU A 62 -1.04 1.89 -13.45
CA LEU A 62 -1.45 2.81 -14.50
C LEU A 62 -2.81 2.41 -15.10
N PHE A 63 -3.05 1.13 -15.28
CA PHE A 63 -4.34 0.60 -15.75
C PHE A 63 -5.47 0.90 -14.77
N ALA A 64 -5.26 0.66 -13.48
CA ALA A 64 -6.25 0.96 -12.43
C ALA A 64 -6.59 2.45 -12.40
N GLU A 65 -5.61 3.34 -12.51
CA GLU A 65 -5.82 4.79 -12.56
C GLU A 65 -6.59 5.22 -13.82
N MET A 66 -6.30 4.62 -14.97
CA MET A 66 -7.07 4.88 -16.20
C MET A 66 -8.53 4.48 -16.05
N ILE A 67 -8.82 3.32 -15.45
CA ILE A 67 -10.20 2.88 -15.19
C ILE A 67 -10.87 3.80 -14.18
N ASN A 68 -10.19 4.18 -13.11
CA ASN A 68 -10.72 5.15 -12.14
C ASN A 68 -11.13 6.45 -12.83
N THR A 69 -10.24 7.04 -13.61
CA THR A 69 -10.52 8.27 -14.38
C THR A 69 -11.68 8.10 -15.35
N ALA A 70 -11.75 6.97 -16.06
CA ALA A 70 -12.87 6.69 -16.97
C ALA A 70 -14.21 6.60 -16.24
N MET A 71 -14.23 5.98 -15.04
CA MET A 71 -15.42 5.91 -14.19
C MET A 71 -15.84 7.30 -13.69
N GLU A 72 -14.88 8.13 -13.27
CA GLU A 72 -15.14 9.51 -12.86
C GLU A 72 -15.77 10.32 -13.99
N TYR A 73 -15.20 10.29 -15.20
CA TYR A 73 -15.75 10.98 -16.36
C TYR A 73 -17.15 10.48 -16.75
N LEU A 74 -17.37 9.17 -16.72
CA LEU A 74 -18.68 8.58 -17.02
C LEU A 74 -19.73 9.08 -16.03
N VAL A 75 -19.42 9.04 -14.75
CA VAL A 75 -20.35 9.46 -13.70
C VAL A 75 -20.61 10.96 -13.77
N ASP A 76 -19.59 11.80 -13.94
CA ASP A 76 -19.74 13.25 -14.00
C ASP A 76 -20.49 13.70 -15.26
N ALA A 77 -20.43 12.94 -16.35
CA ALA A 77 -21.19 13.19 -17.56
C ALA A 77 -22.68 12.79 -17.44
N THR A 78 -23.00 11.81 -16.58
CA THR A 78 -24.36 11.22 -16.51
C THR A 78 -25.18 11.72 -15.33
N VAL A 79 -24.55 12.10 -14.21
CA VAL A 79 -25.23 12.47 -12.97
C VAL A 79 -24.83 13.88 -12.54
N LYS A 80 -25.78 14.83 -12.59
CA LYS A 80 -25.53 16.23 -12.23
C LYS A 80 -25.77 16.52 -10.75
N ASP A 81 -26.67 15.76 -10.11
CA ASP A 81 -27.06 15.97 -8.73
C ASP A 81 -26.32 14.99 -7.81
N PHE A 82 -26.22 15.34 -6.51
CA PHE A 82 -25.61 14.46 -5.52
C PHE A 82 -26.39 13.14 -5.41
N ASN A 83 -25.69 12.04 -5.70
CA ASN A 83 -26.23 10.69 -5.58
C ASN A 83 -25.28 9.83 -4.73
N PRO A 84 -25.75 9.24 -3.61
CA PRO A 84 -24.91 8.41 -2.76
C PRO A 84 -24.29 7.19 -3.47
N LEU A 85 -24.99 6.61 -4.46
CA LEU A 85 -24.47 5.49 -5.26
C LEU A 85 -23.29 5.92 -6.13
N VAL A 86 -23.37 7.11 -6.69
CA VAL A 86 -22.28 7.72 -7.47
C VAL A 86 -21.02 7.86 -6.63
N LYS A 87 -21.17 8.32 -5.38
CA LYS A 87 -20.05 8.39 -4.45
C LYS A 87 -19.44 7.01 -4.20
N ILE A 88 -20.26 5.98 -4.00
CA ILE A 88 -19.77 4.60 -3.81
C ILE A 88 -19.00 4.12 -5.03
N VAL A 89 -19.49 4.37 -6.26
CA VAL A 89 -18.78 3.98 -7.49
C VAL A 89 -17.41 4.63 -7.58
N LYS A 90 -17.30 5.94 -7.31
CA LYS A 90 -16.02 6.66 -7.28
C LYS A 90 -15.09 6.11 -6.18
N ASP A 91 -15.60 5.87 -4.98
CA ASP A 91 -14.82 5.32 -3.86
C ASP A 91 -14.28 3.91 -4.18
N VAL A 92 -15.09 3.06 -4.83
CA VAL A 92 -14.67 1.70 -5.25
C VAL A 92 -13.59 1.77 -6.33
N ALA A 93 -13.75 2.64 -7.32
CA ALA A 93 -12.76 2.83 -8.38
C ALA A 93 -11.40 3.32 -7.80
N ALA A 94 -11.44 4.33 -6.92
CA ALA A 94 -10.26 4.80 -6.19
C ALA A 94 -9.64 3.70 -5.30
N GLY A 95 -10.47 2.83 -4.69
CA GLY A 95 -10.04 1.66 -3.94
C GLY A 95 -9.23 0.66 -4.78
N ALA A 96 -9.58 0.47 -6.05
CA ALA A 96 -8.82 -0.39 -6.96
C ALA A 96 -7.42 0.20 -7.24
N VAL A 97 -7.30 1.53 -7.39
CA VAL A 97 -5.99 2.20 -7.51
C VAL A 97 -5.16 2.00 -6.25
N LEU A 98 -5.75 2.18 -5.08
CA LEU A 98 -5.06 1.98 -3.81
C LEU A 98 -4.52 0.55 -3.66
N LEU A 99 -5.31 -0.47 -3.99
CA LEU A 99 -4.90 -1.87 -3.95
C LEU A 99 -3.74 -2.15 -4.92
N SER A 100 -3.82 -1.62 -6.14
CA SER A 100 -2.77 -1.80 -7.15
C SER A 100 -1.47 -1.10 -6.74
N ALA A 101 -1.54 0.10 -6.15
CA ALA A 101 -0.39 0.80 -5.60
C ALA A 101 0.24 0.05 -4.43
N PHE A 102 -0.57 -0.50 -3.53
CA PHE A 102 -0.08 -1.33 -2.43
C PHE A 102 0.64 -2.59 -2.94
N TYR A 103 0.07 -3.28 -3.93
CA TYR A 103 0.71 -4.40 -4.61
C TYR A 103 2.06 -3.99 -5.23
N ALA A 104 2.11 -2.85 -5.92
CA ALA A 104 3.35 -2.35 -6.52
C ALA A 104 4.42 -2.03 -5.47
N CYS A 105 4.04 -1.50 -4.31
CA CYS A 105 4.96 -1.28 -3.19
C CYS A 105 5.54 -2.60 -2.66
N ILE A 106 4.70 -3.65 -2.52
CA ILE A 106 5.17 -4.98 -2.09
C ILE A 106 6.16 -5.56 -3.10
N VAL A 107 5.81 -5.55 -4.40
CA VAL A 107 6.69 -6.05 -5.47
C VAL A 107 8.02 -5.30 -5.50
N GLY A 108 7.97 -3.96 -5.45
CA GLY A 108 9.16 -3.12 -5.40
C GLY A 108 10.02 -3.43 -4.17
N TYR A 109 9.39 -3.54 -2.99
CA TYR A 109 10.09 -3.89 -1.76
C TYR A 109 10.81 -5.24 -1.88
N LEU A 110 10.12 -6.30 -2.32
CA LEU A 110 10.71 -7.63 -2.44
C LEU A 110 11.87 -7.66 -3.45
N ILE A 111 11.71 -7.03 -4.61
CA ILE A 111 12.74 -7.01 -5.65
C ILE A 111 13.97 -6.21 -5.18
N PHE A 112 13.78 -5.01 -4.65
CA PHE A 112 14.90 -4.14 -4.30
C PHE A 112 15.54 -4.48 -2.96
N TYR A 113 14.80 -5.09 -2.02
CA TYR A 113 15.37 -5.51 -0.75
C TYR A 113 16.53 -6.49 -0.94
N ASP A 114 16.36 -7.53 -1.73
CA ASP A 114 17.40 -8.54 -1.98
C ASP A 114 18.64 -7.96 -2.66
N LYS A 115 18.50 -6.81 -3.30
CA LYS A 115 19.59 -6.11 -3.99
C LYS A 115 20.26 -5.03 -3.13
N LEU A 116 19.49 -4.35 -2.29
CA LEU A 116 19.99 -3.28 -1.42
C LEU A 116 20.67 -3.84 -0.16
N VAL A 117 20.16 -4.93 0.41
CA VAL A 117 20.70 -5.53 1.64
C VAL A 117 22.13 -6.04 1.48
N PRO A 118 22.53 -6.74 0.39
CA PRO A 118 23.94 -7.10 0.18
C PRO A 118 24.85 -5.89 0.06
N ALA A 119 24.39 -4.81 -0.60
CA ALA A 119 25.15 -3.56 -0.67
C ALA A 119 25.32 -2.90 0.70
N GLY A 120 24.30 -3.00 1.57
CA GLY A 120 24.34 -2.53 2.95
C GLY A 120 25.12 -3.44 3.92
N LYS A 121 25.14 -4.77 3.67
CA LYS A 121 25.91 -5.72 4.50
C LYS A 121 27.41 -5.48 4.49
N ASN A 122 27.94 -5.03 3.37
CA ASN A 122 29.35 -4.62 3.26
C ASN A 122 29.64 -3.36 4.09
N PHE A 123 28.63 -2.58 4.43
CA PHE A 123 28.76 -1.35 5.21
C PHE A 123 28.45 -1.54 6.71
N LEU A 124 27.55 -2.46 7.07
CA LEU A 124 27.01 -2.59 8.44
C LEU A 124 27.28 -3.95 9.13
N GLY A 125 28.09 -4.85 8.55
CA GLY A 125 28.52 -6.09 9.20
C GLY A 125 27.41 -6.93 9.83
N GLY A 126 26.73 -7.76 9.03
CA GLY A 126 26.01 -8.91 9.59
C GLY A 126 24.58 -8.69 10.05
N ILE A 127 23.68 -8.28 9.17
CA ILE A 127 22.25 -8.40 9.45
C ILE A 127 21.84 -9.85 9.18
N HIS A 128 21.30 -10.53 10.21
CA HIS A 128 20.70 -11.86 10.07
C HIS A 128 19.66 -11.90 8.96
N GLN A 129 19.55 -13.04 8.30
CA GLN A 129 18.51 -13.23 7.26
C GLN A 129 17.14 -13.24 7.94
N ASN A 130 16.52 -12.09 8.01
CA ASN A 130 15.16 -11.99 8.52
C ASN A 130 14.18 -12.54 7.47
N PRO A 131 13.14 -13.27 7.89
CA PRO A 131 12.12 -13.77 7.00
C PRO A 131 11.25 -12.62 6.48
N ILE A 132 11.74 -11.94 5.45
CA ILE A 132 11.10 -10.77 4.83
C ILE A 132 9.70 -11.10 4.38
N HIS A 133 9.51 -12.29 3.81
CA HIS A 133 8.20 -12.75 3.37
C HIS A 133 7.21 -12.78 4.54
N LEU A 134 7.62 -13.22 5.72
CA LEU A 134 6.76 -13.23 6.91
C LEU A 134 6.37 -11.82 7.34
N THR A 135 7.31 -10.87 7.29
CA THR A 135 7.04 -9.45 7.60
C THR A 135 6.02 -8.86 6.65
N VAL A 136 6.19 -9.05 5.33
CA VAL A 136 5.25 -8.52 4.31
C VAL A 136 3.88 -9.16 4.45
N ILE A 137 3.82 -10.49 4.67
CA ILE A 137 2.58 -11.21 4.90
C ILE A 137 1.88 -10.70 6.18
N ALA A 138 2.64 -10.52 7.27
CA ALA A 138 2.10 -10.03 8.53
C ALA A 138 1.48 -8.64 8.40
N ILE A 139 2.17 -7.71 7.72
CA ILE A 139 1.66 -6.37 7.45
C ILE A 139 0.40 -6.44 6.57
N GLY A 140 0.46 -7.20 5.46
CA GLY A 140 -0.67 -7.36 4.53
C GLY A 140 -1.91 -7.94 5.22
N LEU A 141 -1.77 -9.02 5.99
CA LEU A 141 -2.86 -9.62 6.75
C LEU A 141 -3.43 -8.66 7.79
N THR A 142 -2.58 -7.90 8.48
CA THR A 142 -3.01 -6.91 9.46
C THR A 142 -3.86 -5.82 8.79
N VAL A 143 -3.43 -5.29 7.65
CA VAL A 143 -4.17 -4.27 6.90
C VAL A 143 -5.52 -4.82 6.43
N LEU A 144 -5.54 -6.01 5.82
CA LEU A 144 -6.78 -6.65 5.37
C LEU A 144 -7.75 -6.90 6.52
N LEU A 145 -7.26 -7.36 7.67
CA LEU A 145 -8.07 -7.63 8.85
C LEU A 145 -8.62 -6.34 9.46
N ILE A 146 -7.82 -5.26 9.50
CA ILE A 146 -8.30 -3.93 9.93
C ILE A 146 -9.44 -3.45 9.03
N ILE A 147 -9.28 -3.55 7.70
CA ILE A 147 -10.32 -3.16 6.75
C ILE A 147 -11.60 -3.98 6.98
N ALA A 148 -11.47 -5.31 7.11
CA ALA A 148 -12.59 -6.21 7.35
C ALA A 148 -13.32 -5.90 8.67
N LEU A 149 -12.57 -5.69 9.76
CA LEU A 149 -13.15 -5.36 11.08
C LEU A 149 -13.84 -3.99 11.07
N LYS A 150 -13.21 -2.98 10.44
CA LYS A 150 -13.83 -1.66 10.28
C LYS A 150 -15.09 -1.73 9.43
N SER A 151 -15.08 -2.47 8.33
CA SER A 151 -16.26 -2.69 7.49
C SER A 151 -17.44 -3.30 8.26
N LYS A 152 -17.15 -4.27 9.15
CA LYS A 152 -18.19 -4.98 9.91
C LYS A 152 -18.74 -4.19 11.10
N TYR A 153 -17.87 -3.45 11.81
CA TYR A 153 -18.22 -2.85 13.11
C TYR A 153 -18.32 -1.33 13.10
N SER A 154 -17.90 -0.64 12.04
CA SER A 154 -18.05 0.82 11.95
C SER A 154 -19.48 1.18 11.53
N LYS A 155 -20.24 1.75 12.47
CA LYS A 155 -21.62 2.21 12.23
C LYS A 155 -21.72 3.61 11.61
N GLU A 156 -20.65 4.38 11.62
CA GLU A 156 -20.62 5.75 11.11
C GLU A 156 -19.95 5.83 9.75
N ARG A 157 -20.62 6.52 8.80
CA ARG A 157 -20.08 6.86 7.48
C ARG A 157 -18.99 7.90 7.63
N GLY A 158 -17.77 7.47 7.95
CA GLY A 158 -16.57 8.29 8.06
C GLY A 158 -15.43 7.71 7.23
N SER A 159 -14.31 8.42 7.15
CA SER A 159 -13.09 7.90 6.53
C SER A 159 -12.64 6.62 7.24
N TYR A 160 -12.46 5.53 6.52
CA TYR A 160 -11.97 4.25 7.06
C TYR A 160 -10.60 4.37 7.72
N PHE A 161 -9.84 5.42 7.43
CA PHE A 161 -8.54 5.70 8.04
C PHE A 161 -8.62 6.63 9.26
N GLN A 162 -9.75 7.34 9.46
CA GLN A 162 -9.96 8.25 10.58
C GLN A 162 -11.15 7.76 11.41
N GLY A 163 -10.88 7.33 12.64
CA GLY A 163 -11.91 6.82 13.55
C GLY A 163 -12.24 5.33 13.34
N GLY A 164 -13.28 4.85 14.02
CA GLY A 164 -13.78 3.47 14.00
C GLY A 164 -13.28 2.64 15.17
N VAL A 165 -13.77 1.40 15.27
CA VAL A 165 -13.63 0.50 16.45
C VAL A 165 -12.20 0.07 16.75
N ILE A 166 -11.27 0.13 15.77
CA ILE A 166 -9.88 -0.31 15.91
C ILE A 166 -8.96 0.69 15.24
N SER A 167 -7.88 1.08 15.94
CA SER A 167 -6.83 1.93 15.40
C SER A 167 -5.87 1.13 14.53
N GLY A 168 -5.91 1.37 13.21
CA GLY A 168 -5.01 0.73 12.26
C GLY A 168 -3.55 1.11 12.48
N HIS A 169 -3.27 2.37 12.83
CA HIS A 169 -1.90 2.81 13.13
C HIS A 169 -1.33 2.11 14.35
N SER A 170 -2.12 1.94 15.43
CA SER A 170 -1.68 1.19 16.61
C SER A 170 -1.46 -0.28 16.27
N ALA A 171 -2.32 -0.89 15.45
CA ALA A 171 -2.13 -2.29 15.04
C ALA A 171 -0.81 -2.49 14.29
N ILE A 172 -0.51 -1.63 13.32
CA ILE A 172 0.73 -1.73 12.53
C ILE A 172 1.95 -1.42 13.39
N SER A 173 1.91 -0.41 14.24
CA SER A 173 3.07 -0.04 15.08
C SER A 173 3.42 -1.13 16.10
N PHE A 174 2.42 -1.74 16.76
CA PHE A 174 2.66 -2.84 17.67
C PHE A 174 3.01 -4.15 16.95
N LEU A 175 2.50 -4.39 15.74
CA LEU A 175 2.98 -5.47 14.89
C LEU A 175 4.48 -5.30 14.60
N MET A 176 4.92 -4.12 14.18
CA MET A 176 6.34 -3.84 13.92
C MET A 176 7.20 -4.02 15.17
N ALA A 177 6.75 -3.55 16.34
CA ALA A 177 7.43 -3.78 17.60
C ALA A 177 7.57 -5.27 17.93
N THR A 178 6.54 -6.08 17.63
CA THR A 178 6.55 -7.53 17.81
C THR A 178 7.50 -8.21 16.82
N ILE A 179 7.55 -7.77 15.58
CA ILE A 179 8.53 -8.26 14.59
C ILE A 179 9.96 -7.96 15.06
N ILE A 180 10.20 -6.77 15.58
CA ILE A 180 11.50 -6.39 16.18
C ILE A 180 11.83 -7.32 17.36
N LEU A 181 10.87 -7.64 18.23
CA LEU A 181 11.06 -8.57 19.36
C LEU A 181 11.58 -9.93 18.91
N PHE A 182 11.04 -10.49 17.83
CA PHE A 182 11.46 -11.80 17.32
C PHE A 182 12.79 -11.81 16.56
N ASN A 183 13.23 -10.65 16.05
CA ASN A 183 14.36 -10.57 15.13
C ASN A 183 15.56 -9.78 15.67
N ALA A 184 15.40 -9.01 16.75
CA ALA A 184 16.49 -8.22 17.33
C ALA A 184 17.12 -8.93 18.53
N ASN A 185 18.46 -8.96 18.56
CA ASN A 185 19.22 -9.50 19.68
C ASN A 185 19.53 -8.44 20.77
N SER A 186 19.10 -7.20 20.58
CA SER A 186 19.38 -6.09 21.50
C SER A 186 18.13 -5.70 22.27
N ALA A 187 18.18 -5.82 23.61
CA ALA A 187 17.10 -5.36 24.47
C ALA A 187 16.77 -3.87 24.28
N LEU A 188 17.77 -3.04 24.00
CA LEU A 188 17.58 -1.62 23.72
C LEU A 188 16.71 -1.42 22.46
N VAL A 189 17.01 -2.13 21.37
CA VAL A 189 16.24 -2.03 20.11
C VAL A 189 14.79 -2.46 20.31
N ILE A 190 14.58 -3.55 21.06
CA ILE A 190 13.24 -4.04 21.40
C ILE A 190 12.46 -2.98 22.21
N THR A 191 13.10 -2.46 23.25
CA THR A 191 12.49 -1.44 24.12
C THR A 191 12.11 -0.19 23.32
N LEU A 192 13.01 0.32 22.47
CA LEU A 192 12.74 1.47 21.60
C LEU A 192 11.60 1.19 20.62
N GLY A 193 11.50 -0.02 20.07
CA GLY A 193 10.40 -0.44 19.20
C GLY A 193 9.05 -0.33 19.90
N PHE A 194 8.93 -0.82 21.13
CA PHE A 194 7.70 -0.71 21.91
C PHE A 194 7.39 0.72 22.36
N ILE A 195 8.40 1.51 22.72
CA ILE A 195 8.21 2.94 23.03
C ILE A 195 7.65 3.68 21.81
N LEU A 196 8.23 3.48 20.63
CA LEU A 196 7.72 4.08 19.39
C LEU A 196 6.29 3.66 19.09
N ALA A 197 5.95 2.36 19.29
CA ALA A 197 4.58 1.89 19.11
C ALA A 197 3.60 2.57 20.07
N MET A 198 4.00 2.78 21.33
CA MET A 198 3.21 3.51 22.33
C MET A 198 3.02 4.97 21.93
N LEU A 199 4.06 5.66 21.49
CA LEU A 199 3.99 7.05 21.02
C LEU A 199 3.04 7.20 19.82
N VAL A 200 3.06 6.24 18.90
CA VAL A 200 2.10 6.20 17.78
C VAL A 200 0.68 6.06 18.31
N ALA A 201 0.43 5.17 19.27
CA ALA A 201 -0.90 4.96 19.86
C ALA A 201 -1.39 6.23 20.59
N GLU A 202 -0.53 6.84 21.41
CA GLU A 202 -0.80 8.09 22.12
C GLU A 202 -1.15 9.22 21.15
N SER A 203 -0.38 9.42 20.10
CA SER A 203 -0.65 10.42 19.06
C SER A 203 -2.05 10.27 18.43
N ARG A 204 -2.61 9.04 18.36
CA ARG A 204 -3.98 8.84 17.87
C ARG A 204 -5.05 9.23 18.86
N ILE A 205 -4.74 9.12 20.16
CA ILE A 205 -5.62 9.54 21.27
C ILE A 205 -5.60 11.06 21.39
N GLU A 206 -4.41 11.66 21.47
CA GLU A 206 -4.25 13.12 21.58
C GLU A 206 -4.87 13.86 20.40
N GLY A 207 -4.69 13.34 19.17
CA GLY A 207 -5.33 13.87 17.97
C GLY A 207 -6.85 13.69 17.93
N LYS A 208 -7.47 13.11 18.97
CA LYS A 208 -8.92 12.81 19.06
C LYS A 208 -9.45 12.02 17.85
N ILE A 209 -8.59 11.26 17.18
CA ILE A 209 -8.93 10.42 16.03
C ILE A 209 -9.52 9.09 16.50
N HIS A 210 -9.02 8.57 17.63
CA HIS A 210 -9.44 7.32 18.23
C HIS A 210 -9.63 7.45 19.74
N LYS A 211 -10.54 6.63 20.29
CA LYS A 211 -10.68 6.45 21.74
C LYS A 211 -9.53 5.59 22.26
N PRO A 212 -9.16 5.69 23.55
CA PRO A 212 -8.10 4.85 24.13
C PRO A 212 -8.34 3.34 23.90
N MET A 213 -9.57 2.88 23.99
CA MET A 213 -9.90 1.46 23.76
C MET A 213 -9.67 1.02 22.32
N ASP A 214 -9.91 1.90 21.33
CA ASP A 214 -9.67 1.57 19.91
C ASP A 214 -8.17 1.38 19.62
N THR A 215 -7.31 2.14 20.31
CA THR A 215 -5.84 2.00 20.19
C THR A 215 -5.34 0.76 20.92
N ILE A 216 -5.93 0.40 22.06
CA ILE A 216 -5.60 -0.83 22.78
C ILE A 216 -5.99 -2.05 21.94
N TYR A 217 -7.21 -2.10 21.39
CA TYR A 217 -7.62 -3.19 20.51
C TYR A 217 -6.76 -3.29 19.25
N GLY A 218 -6.38 -2.15 18.66
CA GLY A 218 -5.43 -2.13 17.56
C GLY A 218 -4.08 -2.72 17.95
N GLY A 219 -3.49 -2.26 19.05
CA GLY A 219 -2.21 -2.76 19.54
C GLY A 219 -2.22 -4.26 19.82
N LEU A 220 -3.24 -4.75 20.53
CA LEU A 220 -3.42 -6.19 20.79
C LEU A 220 -3.52 -7.00 19.50
N LEU A 221 -4.28 -6.52 18.53
CA LEU A 221 -4.39 -7.18 17.23
C LEU A 221 -3.02 -7.31 16.55
N GLY A 222 -2.23 -6.24 16.51
CA GLY A 222 -0.89 -6.26 15.92
C GLY A 222 0.05 -7.23 16.62
N ILE A 223 0.03 -7.25 17.96
CA ILE A 223 0.83 -8.19 18.77
C ILE A 223 0.43 -9.63 18.48
N ILE A 224 -0.88 -9.95 18.50
CA ILE A 224 -1.39 -11.30 18.26
C ILE A 224 -0.98 -11.81 16.88
N ILE A 225 -1.15 -11.01 15.84
CA ILE A 225 -0.75 -11.38 14.47
C ILE A 225 0.76 -11.60 14.39
N GLY A 226 1.55 -10.70 14.97
CA GLY A 226 3.01 -10.81 15.01
C GLY A 226 3.47 -12.10 15.70
N ILE A 227 2.95 -12.37 16.91
CA ILE A 227 3.25 -13.60 17.65
C ILE A 227 2.83 -14.82 16.83
N PHE A 228 1.60 -14.85 16.32
CA PHE A 228 1.08 -15.98 15.55
C PHE A 228 1.96 -16.32 14.35
N ILE A 229 2.32 -15.33 13.55
CA ILE A 229 3.10 -15.54 12.33
C ILE A 229 4.54 -15.93 12.66
N PHE A 230 5.20 -15.22 13.56
CA PHE A 230 6.62 -15.46 13.85
C PHE A 230 6.86 -16.63 14.79
N LEU A 231 5.87 -17.04 15.60
CA LEU A 231 5.99 -18.23 16.44
C LEU A 231 5.75 -19.52 15.64
N ILE A 232 4.86 -19.47 14.62
CA ILE A 232 4.48 -20.68 13.87
C ILE A 232 5.36 -20.88 12.63
N PHE A 233 5.76 -19.79 11.97
CA PHE A 233 6.43 -19.83 10.66
C PHE A 233 7.86 -19.22 10.69
N GLY A 234 8.28 -18.56 11.74
CA GLY A 234 9.62 -17.98 11.95
C GLY A 234 10.50 -18.92 12.76
#